data_bb57bb7e41d4659ae6fce74ed2c17929
#
_entry.id   bb57bb7e41d4659ae6fce74ed2c17929
#
_cell.length_a   1.000
_cell.length_b   1.000
_cell.length_c   1.000
_cell.angle_alpha   90.00
_cell.angle_beta   90.00
_cell.angle_gamma   90.00
#
_symmetry.space_group_name_H-M   'P 1'
#
loop_
_entity.id
_entity.type
_entity.pdbx_description
1 polymer ?
#
loop_
_entity_poly.entity_id
_entity_poly.type
_entity_poly.pdbx_seq_one_letter_code
_entity_poly.pdbx_strand_id
1 'polypeptide(L)'
;NMVEMIQQTSGEFEEKFQARNLTEIMNLPEEAIVRVDGRRMWRVLENIYNNAAKYAMEGTRIYADLQTLDGKVIFSLKNISEQPLNISSADELTERFIRGDLSRSTEGSGLGLSIAKTLTTMMGGTFDLYLDGDLFKVVIIFDKID
;
A
#
# COMPACT_ATOMS: atom_id res chain seq x y z
N ASN A 1 -9.19 -13.13 6.64
CA ASN A 1 -9.98 -12.47 5.61
C ASN A 1 -9.39 -11.08 5.32
N MET A 2 -8.91 -10.91 4.11
CA MET A 2 -8.30 -9.64 3.70
C MET A 2 -9.28 -8.47 3.72
N VAL A 3 -10.55 -8.73 3.42
CA VAL A 3 -11.56 -7.67 3.45
C VAL A 3 -11.62 -7.02 4.83
N GLU A 4 -11.69 -7.84 5.86
CA GLU A 4 -11.75 -7.33 7.23
C GLU A 4 -10.51 -6.54 7.61
N MET A 5 -9.34 -7.04 7.23
CA MET A 5 -8.08 -6.36 7.53
C MET A 5 -7.99 -5.00 6.85
N ILE A 6 -8.42 -4.92 5.60
CA ILE A 6 -8.41 -3.67 4.84
C ILE A 6 -9.38 -2.67 5.46
N GLN A 7 -10.58 -3.12 5.81
CA GLN A 7 -11.58 -2.25 6.44
C GLN A 7 -11.09 -1.69 7.77
N GLN A 8 -10.44 -2.54 8.56
CA GLN A 8 -9.89 -2.12 9.85
C GLN A 8 -8.76 -1.10 9.67
N THR A 9 -7.86 -1.36 8.71
CA THR A 9 -6.77 -0.43 8.43
C THR A 9 -7.31 0.91 7.97
N SER A 10 -8.28 0.88 7.06
CA SER A 10 -8.92 2.09 6.55
C SER A 10 -9.50 2.92 7.70
N GLY A 11 -10.18 2.26 8.65
CA GLY A 11 -10.74 2.96 9.80
C GLY A 11 -9.67 3.65 10.64
N GLU A 12 -8.51 3.04 10.79
CA GLU A 12 -7.43 3.63 11.58
C GLU A 12 -6.76 4.82 10.90
N PHE A 13 -6.84 4.91 9.58
CA PHE A 13 -6.25 6.01 8.83
C PHE A 13 -7.24 7.11 8.48
N GLU A 14 -8.48 6.97 8.90
CA GLU A 14 -9.54 7.92 8.57
C GLU A 14 -9.18 9.36 8.95
N GLU A 15 -8.68 9.56 10.17
CA GLU A 15 -8.31 10.90 10.62
C GLU A 15 -7.16 11.49 9.82
N LYS A 16 -6.16 10.67 9.51
CA LYS A 16 -5.01 11.13 8.73
C LYS A 16 -5.44 11.53 7.32
N PHE A 17 -6.35 10.77 6.72
CA PHE A 17 -6.85 11.10 5.39
C PHE A 17 -7.68 12.37 5.43
N GLN A 18 -8.56 12.52 6.41
CA GLN A 18 -9.39 13.72 6.55
C GLN A 18 -8.55 14.97 6.77
N ALA A 19 -7.46 14.84 7.52
CA ALA A 19 -6.58 15.98 7.79
C ALA A 19 -5.98 16.57 6.51
N ARG A 20 -5.89 15.78 5.46
CA ARG A 20 -5.36 16.21 4.16
C ARG A 20 -6.42 16.21 3.05
N ASN A 21 -7.67 16.13 3.42
CA ASN A 21 -8.80 16.09 2.48
C ASN A 21 -8.68 14.97 1.46
N LEU A 22 -8.18 13.81 1.92
CA LEU A 22 -8.07 12.63 1.07
C LEU A 22 -9.33 11.79 1.25
N THR A 23 -9.90 11.36 0.14
CA THR A 23 -11.11 10.52 0.15
C THR A 23 -10.74 9.12 -0.31
N GLU A 24 -10.99 8.13 0.53
CA GLU A 24 -10.73 6.76 0.16
C GLU A 24 -11.95 6.14 -0.53
N ILE A 25 -11.70 5.55 -1.70
CA ILE A 25 -12.72 4.82 -2.46
C ILE A 25 -12.34 3.34 -2.37
N MET A 26 -13.17 2.56 -1.68
CA MET A 26 -12.93 1.13 -1.52
C MET A 26 -13.81 0.32 -2.44
N ASN A 27 -13.20 -0.68 -3.10
CA ASN A 27 -13.92 -1.62 -3.93
C ASN A 27 -13.49 -3.02 -3.49
N LEU A 28 -14.27 -3.62 -2.61
CA LEU A 28 -13.93 -4.88 -1.96
C LEU A 28 -15.01 -5.92 -2.22
N PRO A 29 -14.63 -7.21 -2.36
CA PRO A 29 -15.60 -8.29 -2.43
C PRO A 29 -16.17 -8.58 -1.05
N GLU A 30 -17.09 -9.50 -0.94
CA GLU A 30 -17.63 -9.92 0.36
C GLU A 30 -16.55 -10.58 1.20
N GLU A 31 -15.71 -11.38 0.56
CA GLU A 31 -14.74 -12.20 1.26
C GLU A 31 -13.53 -12.48 0.38
N ALA A 32 -12.36 -12.52 0.98
CA ALA A 32 -11.13 -12.91 0.29
C ALA A 32 -10.19 -13.52 1.33
N ILE A 33 -10.04 -14.84 1.30
CA ILE A 33 -9.27 -15.56 2.30
C ILE A 33 -7.87 -15.86 1.78
N VAL A 34 -6.87 -15.51 2.58
CA VAL A 34 -5.46 -15.81 2.28
C VAL A 34 -4.82 -16.38 3.54
N ARG A 35 -3.72 -17.10 3.34
CA ARG A 35 -2.95 -17.63 4.47
C ARG A 35 -1.77 -16.71 4.71
N VAL A 36 -1.85 -15.88 5.75
CA VAL A 36 -0.83 -14.93 6.10
C VAL A 36 -0.72 -14.82 7.61
N ASP A 37 0.43 -14.34 8.08
CA ASP A 37 0.58 -13.98 9.48
C ASP A 37 -0.16 -12.65 9.70
N GLY A 38 -1.14 -12.66 10.59
CA GLY A 38 -1.99 -11.50 10.79
C GLY A 38 -1.22 -10.24 11.19
N ARG A 39 -0.22 -10.38 12.07
CA ARG A 39 0.58 -9.23 12.51
C ARG A 39 1.43 -8.67 11.37
N ARG A 40 2.04 -9.55 10.59
CA ARG A 40 2.87 -9.12 9.47
C ARG A 40 2.03 -8.48 8.38
N MET A 41 0.90 -9.07 8.08
CA MET A 41 0.00 -8.49 7.07
C MET A 41 -0.53 -7.14 7.52
N TRP A 42 -0.89 -7.02 8.80
CA TRP A 42 -1.29 -5.76 9.38
C TRP A 42 -0.21 -4.69 9.18
N ARG A 43 1.04 -5.04 9.44
CA ARG A 43 2.15 -4.11 9.28
C ARG A 43 2.36 -3.71 7.82
N VAL A 44 2.18 -4.65 6.90
CA VAL A 44 2.24 -4.35 5.47
C VAL A 44 1.20 -3.29 5.11
N LEU A 45 -0.06 -3.54 5.50
CA LEU A 45 -1.14 -2.61 5.20
C LEU A 45 -0.91 -1.25 5.86
N GLU A 46 -0.49 -1.25 7.11
CA GLU A 46 -0.21 -0.01 7.83
C GLU A 46 0.87 0.81 7.10
N ASN A 47 1.93 0.15 6.65
CA ASN A 47 3.01 0.83 5.95
C ASN A 47 2.58 1.43 4.63
N ILE A 48 1.81 0.71 3.83
CA ILE A 48 1.38 1.24 2.53
C ILE A 48 0.32 2.32 2.69
N TYR A 49 -0.58 2.19 3.67
CA TYR A 49 -1.56 3.23 3.95
C TYR A 49 -0.88 4.50 4.49
N ASN A 50 0.12 4.33 5.34
CA ASN A 50 0.85 5.47 5.87
C ASN A 50 1.59 6.21 4.75
N ASN A 51 2.16 5.46 3.82
CA ASN A 51 2.81 6.06 2.66
C ASN A 51 1.81 6.88 1.84
N ALA A 52 0.62 6.34 1.61
CA ALA A 52 -0.42 7.07 0.87
C ALA A 52 -0.84 8.33 1.62
N ALA A 53 -1.03 8.23 2.94
CA ALA A 53 -1.43 9.38 3.74
C ALA A 53 -0.41 10.50 3.71
N LYS A 54 0.88 10.15 3.62
CA LYS A 54 1.94 11.16 3.61
C LYS A 54 2.19 11.81 2.26
N TYR A 55 2.15 11.01 1.21
CA TYR A 55 2.63 11.47 -0.10
C TYR A 55 1.55 11.73 -1.12
N ALA A 56 0.29 11.41 -0.83
CA ALA A 56 -0.79 11.71 -1.75
C ALA A 56 -1.01 13.23 -1.82
N MET A 57 -1.39 13.70 -3.01
CA MET A 57 -1.72 15.10 -3.19
C MET A 57 -2.98 15.43 -2.41
N GLU A 58 -2.94 16.49 -1.61
CA GLU A 58 -4.06 16.92 -0.81
C GLU A 58 -5.30 17.18 -1.68
N GLY A 59 -6.44 16.77 -1.20
CA GLY A 59 -7.70 16.98 -1.92
C GLY A 59 -8.00 15.93 -3.00
N THR A 60 -7.20 14.89 -3.10
CA THR A 60 -7.40 13.85 -4.12
C THR A 60 -7.99 12.58 -3.51
N ARG A 61 -8.12 11.55 -4.33
CA ARG A 61 -8.70 10.28 -3.92
C ARG A 61 -7.64 9.19 -3.80
N ILE A 62 -7.88 8.28 -2.86
CA ILE A 62 -7.06 7.09 -2.70
C ILE A 62 -7.96 5.90 -3.04
N TYR A 63 -7.50 5.03 -3.90
CA TYR A 63 -8.29 3.88 -4.35
C TYR A 63 -7.75 2.58 -3.75
N ALA A 64 -8.60 1.90 -3.01
CA ALA A 64 -8.27 0.60 -2.41
C ALA A 64 -9.15 -0.46 -3.08
N ASP A 65 -8.54 -1.28 -3.92
CA ASP A 65 -9.26 -2.31 -4.67
C ASP A 65 -8.76 -3.70 -4.27
N LEU A 66 -9.69 -4.59 -4.00
CA LEU A 66 -9.38 -5.99 -3.72
C LEU A 66 -10.22 -6.85 -4.64
N GLN A 67 -9.58 -7.79 -5.31
CA GLN A 67 -10.31 -8.69 -6.20
C GLN A 67 -9.69 -10.08 -6.17
N THR A 68 -10.48 -11.06 -6.55
CA THR A 68 -10.01 -12.43 -6.71
C THR A 68 -10.09 -12.78 -8.18
N LEU A 69 -9.00 -13.34 -8.70
CA LEU A 69 -8.90 -13.67 -10.12
C LEU A 69 -7.93 -14.82 -10.29
N ASP A 70 -8.38 -15.88 -10.96
CA ASP A 70 -7.53 -17.02 -11.29
C ASP A 70 -6.80 -17.61 -10.08
N GLY A 71 -7.52 -17.76 -8.96
CA GLY A 71 -6.96 -18.35 -7.75
C GLY A 71 -6.04 -17.40 -6.98
N LYS A 72 -6.03 -16.13 -7.32
CA LYS A 72 -5.22 -15.13 -6.64
C LYS A 72 -6.10 -14.08 -5.97
N VAL A 73 -5.60 -13.54 -4.86
CA VAL A 73 -6.18 -12.37 -4.22
C VAL A 73 -5.26 -11.20 -4.50
N ILE A 74 -5.81 -10.18 -5.16
CA ILE A 74 -5.03 -9.04 -5.62
C ILE A 74 -5.53 -7.78 -4.92
N PHE A 75 -4.65 -7.16 -4.14
CA PHE A 75 -4.95 -5.89 -3.50
C PHE A 75 -4.10 -4.78 -4.12
N SER A 76 -4.74 -3.66 -4.46
CA SER A 76 -4.01 -2.49 -4.92
C SER A 76 -4.44 -1.27 -4.15
N LEU A 77 -3.46 -0.42 -3.85
CA LEU A 77 -3.69 0.87 -3.24
C LEU A 77 -3.02 1.91 -4.13
N LYS A 78 -3.79 2.86 -4.65
CA LYS A 78 -3.21 3.85 -5.54
C LYS A 78 -3.61 5.26 -5.14
N ASN A 79 -2.70 6.19 -5.38
CA ASN A 79 -2.90 7.59 -5.06
C ASN A 79 -2.17 8.47 -6.07
N ILE A 80 -2.57 9.73 -6.11
CA ILE A 80 -1.86 10.75 -6.90
C ILE A 80 -0.80 11.35 -6.01
N SER A 81 0.46 11.28 -6.45
CA SER A 81 1.59 11.79 -5.68
C SER A 81 1.62 13.30 -5.66
N GLU A 82 1.93 13.88 -4.50
CA GLU A 82 2.09 15.32 -4.37
C GLU A 82 3.29 15.83 -5.17
N GLN A 83 4.31 15.00 -5.30
CA GLN A 83 5.52 15.33 -6.06
C GLN A 83 5.58 14.51 -7.33
N PRO A 84 6.12 15.06 -8.41
CA PRO A 84 6.33 14.27 -9.62
C PRO A 84 7.23 13.07 -9.32
N LEU A 85 6.88 11.93 -9.89
CA LEU A 85 7.65 10.71 -9.69
C LEU A 85 8.74 10.64 -10.77
N ASN A 86 9.95 11.09 -10.43
CA ASN A 86 11.08 11.16 -11.35
C ASN A 86 11.95 9.92 -11.30
N ILE A 87 11.32 8.77 -11.10
CA ILE A 87 12.02 7.51 -10.92
C ILE A 87 11.57 6.56 -12.00
N SER A 88 12.52 5.96 -12.68
CA SER A 88 12.24 5.14 -13.86
C SER A 88 11.79 3.72 -13.54
N SER A 89 12.03 3.23 -12.33
CA SER A 89 11.63 1.88 -11.94
C SER A 89 11.16 1.83 -10.50
N ALA A 90 10.29 0.84 -10.23
CA ALA A 90 9.78 0.64 -8.88
C ALA A 90 10.88 0.21 -7.91
N ASP A 91 11.83 -0.58 -8.38
CA ASP A 91 12.94 -1.00 -7.54
C ASP A 91 13.82 0.18 -7.16
N GLU A 92 14.05 1.08 -8.09
CA GLU A 92 14.80 2.30 -7.84
C GLU A 92 14.11 3.17 -6.79
N LEU A 93 12.80 3.27 -6.87
CA LEU A 93 12.02 4.01 -5.88
C LEU A 93 12.21 3.41 -4.49
N THR A 94 12.10 2.09 -4.39
CA THR A 94 12.26 1.41 -3.12
C THR A 94 13.66 1.65 -2.54
N GLU A 95 14.68 1.57 -3.36
CA GLU A 95 16.04 1.86 -2.93
C GLU A 95 16.23 3.30 -2.49
N ARG A 96 15.65 4.24 -3.22
CA ARG A 96 15.76 5.64 -2.85
C ARG A 96 15.12 5.93 -1.51
N PHE A 97 13.97 5.33 -1.25
CA PHE A 97 13.33 5.48 0.05
C PHE A 97 14.21 4.93 1.16
N ILE A 98 14.87 3.81 0.93
CA ILE A 98 15.78 3.24 1.93
C ILE A 98 16.96 4.18 2.17
N ARG A 99 17.59 4.68 1.12
CA ARG A 99 18.80 5.48 1.22
C ARG A 99 18.54 6.94 1.54
N GLY A 100 17.59 7.53 0.82
CA GLY A 100 17.38 8.97 0.88
C GLY A 100 16.70 9.42 2.15
N ASP A 101 15.72 8.68 2.58
CA ASP A 101 14.88 9.13 3.69
C ASP A 101 15.43 8.80 5.07
N LEU A 102 16.40 7.88 5.13
CA LEU A 102 17.06 7.59 6.40
C LEU A 102 17.69 8.82 7.03
N SER A 103 18.17 9.74 6.22
CA SER A 103 18.87 10.93 6.70
C SER A 103 17.92 12.10 6.93
N ARG A 104 16.73 12.06 6.42
CA ARG A 104 15.82 13.20 6.45
C ARG A 104 14.75 13.14 7.50
N SER A 105 14.24 11.96 7.76
CA SER A 105 13.10 11.84 8.63
C SER A 105 13.04 10.49 9.27
N THR A 106 12.60 10.50 10.52
CA THR A 106 12.34 9.25 11.23
C THR A 106 10.96 8.75 10.94
N GLU A 107 10.08 9.62 10.47
CA GLU A 107 8.70 9.26 10.26
C GLU A 107 8.39 9.09 8.79
N GLY A 108 7.85 7.95 8.43
CA GLY A 108 7.44 7.69 7.08
C GLY A 108 8.57 7.69 6.07
N SER A 109 9.77 7.47 6.52
CA SER A 109 10.87 7.28 5.59
C SER A 109 10.54 6.10 4.70
N GLY A 110 11.15 6.01 3.54
CA GLY A 110 10.91 4.91 2.63
C GLY A 110 11.18 3.52 3.16
N LEU A 111 11.63 3.41 4.40
CA LEU A 111 11.75 2.12 5.06
C LEU A 111 10.41 1.39 5.10
N GLY A 112 9.30 2.13 5.18
CA GLY A 112 7.98 1.53 5.21
C GLY A 112 7.69 0.67 3.98
N LEU A 113 8.03 1.16 2.78
CA LEU A 113 7.83 0.39 1.56
C LEU A 113 8.74 -0.82 1.49
N SER A 114 9.98 -0.66 1.92
CA SER A 114 10.94 -1.75 1.95
C SER A 114 10.49 -2.86 2.92
N ILE A 115 10.02 -2.47 4.09
CA ILE A 115 9.51 -3.42 5.08
C ILE A 115 8.28 -4.14 4.55
N ALA A 116 7.37 -3.40 3.94
CA ALA A 116 6.15 -4.00 3.37
C ALA A 116 6.50 -5.04 2.31
N LYS A 117 7.44 -4.73 1.44
CA LYS A 117 7.87 -5.68 0.40
C LYS A 117 8.49 -6.92 1.00
N THR A 118 9.38 -6.74 1.97
CA THR A 118 10.05 -7.86 2.63
C THR A 118 9.05 -8.77 3.33
N LEU A 119 8.13 -8.20 4.09
CA LEU A 119 7.15 -8.99 4.82
C LEU A 119 6.21 -9.73 3.87
N THR A 120 5.80 -9.07 2.78
CA THR A 120 4.94 -9.69 1.79
C THR A 120 5.63 -10.91 1.17
N THR A 121 6.88 -10.74 0.79
CA THR A 121 7.67 -11.83 0.20
C THR A 121 7.85 -12.98 1.19
N MET A 122 8.11 -12.67 2.45
CA MET A 122 8.26 -13.68 3.49
C MET A 122 6.99 -14.52 3.67
N MET A 123 5.83 -13.94 3.42
CA MET A 123 4.55 -14.64 3.53
C MET A 123 4.14 -15.35 2.25
N GLY A 124 5.00 -15.34 1.23
CA GLY A 124 4.73 -16.02 -0.02
C GLY A 124 3.97 -15.21 -1.05
N GLY A 125 3.80 -13.92 -0.81
CA GLY A 125 3.12 -13.04 -1.75
C GLY A 125 4.09 -12.28 -2.64
N THR A 126 3.55 -11.47 -3.54
CA THR A 126 4.34 -10.57 -4.36
C THR A 126 3.96 -9.13 -4.05
N PHE A 127 4.92 -8.24 -4.20
CA PHE A 127 4.75 -6.82 -3.92
C PHE A 127 5.37 -6.04 -5.07
N ASP A 128 4.55 -5.28 -5.77
CA ASP A 128 5.00 -4.50 -6.92
C ASP A 128 4.56 -3.05 -6.81
N LEU A 129 5.40 -2.16 -7.31
CA LEU A 129 5.12 -0.73 -7.38
C LEU A 129 4.99 -0.35 -8.85
N TYR A 130 3.98 0.46 -9.14
CA TYR A 130 3.75 0.97 -10.49
C TYR A 130 3.72 2.49 -10.43
N LEU A 131 4.50 3.11 -11.29
CA LEU A 131 4.63 4.56 -11.36
C LEU A 131 4.24 5.01 -12.76
N ASP A 132 3.29 5.92 -12.85
CA ASP A 132 2.84 6.45 -14.13
C ASP A 132 2.54 7.94 -13.96
N GLY A 133 3.52 8.79 -14.32
CA GLY A 133 3.40 10.22 -14.06
C GLY A 133 3.31 10.49 -12.57
N ASP A 134 2.20 11.05 -12.14
CA ASP A 134 1.96 11.31 -10.72
C ASP A 134 1.20 10.18 -10.04
N LEU A 135 0.85 9.13 -10.76
CA LEU A 135 0.13 7.99 -10.20
C LEU A 135 1.10 7.02 -9.54
N PHE A 136 0.84 6.73 -8.28
CA PHE A 136 1.60 5.77 -7.49
C PHE A 136 0.68 4.63 -7.11
N LYS A 137 1.07 3.41 -7.40
CA LYS A 137 0.24 2.24 -7.15
C LYS A 137 1.05 1.10 -6.55
N VAL A 138 0.56 0.55 -5.45
CA VAL A 138 1.13 -0.65 -4.83
C VAL A 138 0.20 -1.81 -5.15
N VAL A 139 0.75 -2.93 -5.59
CA VAL A 139 -0.03 -4.14 -5.86
C VAL A 139 0.55 -5.30 -5.05
N ILE A 140 -0.30 -5.95 -4.28
CA ILE A 140 0.07 -7.10 -3.45
C ILE A 140 -0.78 -8.28 -3.87
N ILE A 141 -0.13 -9.41 -4.13
CA ILE A 141 -0.82 -10.61 -4.60
C ILE A 141 -0.49 -11.81 -3.71
N PHE A 142 -1.52 -12.51 -3.28
CA PHE A 142 -1.39 -13.76 -2.54
C PHE A 142 -2.24 -14.83 -3.21
N ASP A 143 -1.91 -16.10 -2.94
CA ASP A 143 -2.76 -17.19 -3.39
C ASP A 143 -4.04 -17.19 -2.55
N LYS A 144 -5.15 -17.44 -3.21
CA LYS A 144 -6.44 -17.55 -2.54
C LYS A 144 -6.56 -18.90 -1.89
N ILE A 145 -7.15 -18.93 -0.70
CA ILE A 145 -7.47 -20.18 0.00
C ILE A 145 -8.96 -20.45 -0.15
N ASP A 146 -9.29 -21.66 -0.54
CA ASP A 146 -10.69 -22.09 -0.71
C ASP A 146 -11.33 -22.45 0.62
#